data_b8c86d0cb37bfea9c13feb649a081f47
#
_entry.id   b8c86d0cb37bfea9c13feb649a081f47
#
_cell.length_a   1.000
_cell.length_b   1.000
_cell.length_c   1.000
_cell.angle_alpha   90.00
_cell.angle_beta   90.00
_cell.angle_gamma   90.00
#
_symmetry.space_group_name_H-M   'P 1'
#
loop_
_entity.id
_entity.type
_entity.pdbx_description
1 polymer ?
#
loop_
_entity_poly.entity_id
_entity_poly.type
_entity_poly.pdbx_seq_one_letter_code
_entity_poly.pdbx_strand_id
1 'polypeptide(L)'
;MISMGEVRICIQYYDSPCGRLVLASFADRLCLCDWSDNPFAERNMLRLTRNMKTSFKTETTSVLEETKRQLDEYFAGKRKAFDIQLRLAGTDFQHEVWNALLDIPYGATKSYKDIAQCIGKPKAVRAVAGAIGANGISIMIPCHRVIGSDHSLTGYAGGLEAKRVLLGIETQI
;
A
#
# COMPACT_ATOMS: atom_id res chain seq x y z
N MET A 1 -30.52 -25.55 -2.79
CA MET A 1 -29.46 -24.86 -2.03
C MET A 1 -28.53 -24.19 -3.01
N ILE A 2 -28.54 -22.85 -3.05
CA ILE A 2 -27.50 -22.13 -3.77
C ILE A 2 -26.24 -22.25 -2.90
N SER A 3 -25.22 -22.96 -3.39
CA SER A 3 -23.91 -22.97 -2.78
C SER A 3 -23.44 -21.51 -2.73
N MET A 4 -23.37 -20.91 -1.56
CA MET A 4 -22.66 -19.66 -1.36
C MET A 4 -21.20 -19.99 -1.66
N GLY A 5 -20.76 -19.62 -2.87
CA GLY A 5 -19.38 -19.83 -3.30
C GLY A 5 -18.44 -19.25 -2.26
N GLU A 6 -17.46 -20.04 -1.86
CA GLU A 6 -16.41 -19.62 -0.92
C GLU A 6 -15.79 -18.33 -1.42
N VAL A 7 -15.85 -17.26 -0.60
CA VAL A 7 -15.24 -15.98 -0.94
C VAL A 7 -13.73 -16.16 -0.96
N ARG A 8 -13.11 -15.90 -2.10
CA ARG A 8 -11.66 -16.02 -2.29
C ARG A 8 -11.02 -14.66 -2.48
N ILE A 9 -9.72 -14.62 -2.28
CA ILE A 9 -8.91 -13.44 -2.59
C ILE A 9 -8.68 -13.43 -4.09
N CYS A 10 -9.25 -12.46 -4.79
CA CYS A 10 -9.09 -12.31 -6.24
C CYS A 10 -7.84 -11.48 -6.53
N ILE A 11 -6.99 -11.97 -7.45
CA ILE A 11 -5.70 -11.37 -7.74
C ILE A 11 -5.60 -10.97 -9.23
N GLN A 12 -5.01 -9.79 -9.48
CA GLN A 12 -4.67 -9.28 -10.80
C GLN A 12 -3.32 -8.56 -10.76
N TYR A 13 -2.75 -8.31 -11.92
CA TYR A 13 -1.50 -7.57 -12.07
C TYR A 13 -1.75 -6.23 -12.75
N TYR A 14 -0.90 -5.26 -12.42
CA TYR A 14 -0.94 -3.93 -13.01
C TYR A 14 0.50 -3.49 -13.34
N ASP A 15 0.75 -3.18 -14.61
CA ASP A 15 2.05 -2.69 -15.05
C ASP A 15 2.07 -1.16 -14.97
N SER A 16 2.79 -0.63 -13.98
CA SER A 16 2.98 0.81 -13.79
C SER A 16 4.24 1.31 -14.49
N PRO A 17 4.38 2.63 -14.68
CA PRO A 17 5.62 3.21 -15.26
C PRO A 17 6.88 2.91 -14.47
N CYS A 18 6.79 2.52 -13.20
CA CYS A 18 7.94 2.27 -12.34
C CYS A 18 7.99 0.85 -11.76
N GLY A 19 7.21 -0.09 -12.30
CA GLY A 19 7.24 -1.49 -11.91
C GLY A 19 5.87 -2.14 -11.90
N ARG A 20 5.86 -3.47 -11.84
CA ARG A 20 4.63 -4.25 -11.78
C ARG A 20 4.09 -4.35 -10.36
N LEU A 21 2.80 -4.11 -10.23
CA LEU A 21 2.05 -4.28 -8.99
C LEU A 21 1.19 -5.54 -9.03
N VAL A 22 1.07 -6.21 -7.89
CA VAL A 22 0.09 -7.25 -7.64
C VAL A 22 -1.06 -6.64 -6.88
N LEU A 23 -2.26 -6.74 -7.42
CA LEU A 23 -3.48 -6.24 -6.80
C LEU A 23 -4.31 -7.42 -6.31
N ALA A 24 -4.88 -7.32 -5.12
CA ALA A 24 -5.81 -8.31 -4.63
C ALA A 24 -7.01 -7.67 -3.94
N SER A 25 -8.18 -8.28 -4.14
CA SER A 25 -9.42 -7.87 -3.47
C SER A 25 -10.05 -9.04 -2.73
N PHE A 26 -10.77 -8.71 -1.68
CA PHE A 26 -11.56 -9.66 -0.89
C PHE A 26 -12.82 -8.95 -0.39
N ALA A 27 -13.97 -9.56 -0.64
CA ALA A 27 -15.28 -9.03 -0.21
C ALA A 27 -15.44 -7.54 -0.55
N ASP A 28 -15.23 -7.18 -1.81
CA ASP A 28 -15.38 -5.82 -2.37
C ASP A 28 -14.44 -4.75 -1.79
N ARG A 29 -13.33 -5.18 -1.17
CA ARG A 29 -12.29 -4.28 -0.67
C ARG A 29 -10.92 -4.67 -1.22
N LEU A 30 -10.09 -3.66 -1.49
CA LEU A 30 -8.70 -3.88 -1.86
C LEU A 30 -7.91 -4.30 -0.62
N CYS A 31 -7.22 -5.43 -0.70
CA CYS A 31 -6.41 -5.95 0.40
C CYS A 31 -4.92 -6.06 0.08
N LEU A 32 -4.54 -5.89 -1.18
CA LEU A 32 -3.15 -5.88 -1.62
C LEU A 32 -2.97 -4.93 -2.80
N CYS A 33 -1.92 -4.14 -2.75
CA CYS A 33 -1.34 -3.39 -3.87
C CYS A 33 0.17 -3.35 -3.59
N ASP A 34 0.87 -4.40 -3.98
CA ASP A 34 2.27 -4.59 -3.62
C ASP A 34 3.14 -4.75 -4.86
N TRP A 35 4.38 -4.33 -4.76
CA TRP A 35 5.35 -4.48 -5.83
C TRP A 35 5.70 -5.95 -6.02
N SER A 36 5.65 -6.44 -7.27
CA SER A 36 5.95 -7.85 -7.55
C SER A 36 7.39 -8.23 -7.19
N ASP A 37 8.31 -7.26 -7.21
CA ASP A 37 9.72 -7.44 -6.85
C ASP A 37 10.01 -7.18 -5.37
N ASN A 38 8.98 -6.94 -4.56
CA ASN A 38 9.14 -6.74 -3.12
C ASN A 38 9.72 -8.02 -2.48
N PRO A 39 10.87 -7.92 -1.78
CA PRO A 39 11.46 -9.10 -1.09
C PRO A 39 10.53 -9.75 -0.07
N PHE A 40 9.52 -9.03 0.40
CA PHE A 40 8.56 -9.50 1.40
C PHE A 40 7.18 -9.83 0.81
N ALA A 41 7.06 -9.87 -0.52
CA ALA A 41 5.78 -10.13 -1.20
C ALA A 41 5.13 -11.43 -0.74
N GLU A 42 5.90 -12.52 -0.65
CA GLU A 42 5.42 -13.81 -0.18
C GLU A 42 4.88 -13.74 1.25
N ARG A 43 5.58 -13.07 2.15
CA ARG A 43 5.15 -12.86 3.53
C ARG A 43 3.82 -12.08 3.59
N ASN A 44 3.68 -11.06 2.76
CA ASN A 44 2.47 -10.26 2.69
C ASN A 44 1.29 -11.09 2.18
N MET A 45 1.50 -11.93 1.18
CA MET A 45 0.48 -12.83 0.65
C MET A 45 0.06 -13.89 1.68
N LEU A 46 1.00 -14.50 2.40
CA LEU A 46 0.72 -15.45 3.49
C LEU A 46 -0.10 -14.79 4.61
N ARG A 47 0.21 -13.55 4.95
CA ARG A 47 -0.55 -12.79 5.95
C ARG A 47 -2.02 -12.65 5.54
N LEU A 48 -2.29 -12.38 4.27
CA LEU A 48 -3.65 -12.28 3.75
C LEU A 48 -4.40 -13.61 3.83
N THR A 49 -3.81 -14.69 3.37
CA THR A 49 -4.47 -16.02 3.40
C THR A 49 -4.77 -16.46 4.83
N ARG A 50 -3.88 -16.20 5.77
CA ARG A 50 -4.09 -16.50 7.20
C ARG A 50 -5.18 -15.62 7.81
N ASN A 51 -5.17 -14.33 7.52
CA ASN A 51 -6.14 -13.37 8.06
C ASN A 51 -7.56 -13.66 7.53
N MET A 52 -7.68 -13.95 6.26
CA MET A 52 -8.96 -14.16 5.58
C MET A 52 -9.39 -15.63 5.53
N LYS A 53 -8.52 -16.55 5.96
CA LYS A 53 -8.75 -18.01 5.99
C LYS A 53 -9.23 -18.57 4.66
N THR A 54 -8.64 -18.09 3.56
CA THR A 54 -8.97 -18.51 2.20
C THR A 54 -7.73 -18.47 1.31
N SER A 55 -7.89 -18.89 0.07
CA SER A 55 -6.82 -18.96 -0.93
C SER A 55 -6.99 -17.89 -2.01
N PHE A 56 -5.97 -17.72 -2.84
CA PHE A 56 -5.99 -16.84 -4.01
C PHE A 56 -6.67 -17.48 -5.21
N LYS A 57 -7.29 -16.65 -6.03
CA LYS A 57 -7.85 -16.99 -7.33
C LYS A 57 -7.52 -15.86 -8.32
N THR A 58 -7.01 -16.22 -9.50
CA THR A 58 -6.81 -15.24 -10.58
C THR A 58 -8.15 -14.94 -11.22
N GLU A 59 -8.71 -13.81 -10.87
CA GLU A 59 -10.01 -13.34 -11.34
C GLU A 59 -10.08 -11.83 -11.19
N THR A 60 -10.78 -11.15 -12.09
CA THR A 60 -11.04 -9.73 -11.93
C THR A 60 -12.30 -9.48 -11.10
N THR A 61 -12.34 -8.32 -10.44
CA THR A 61 -13.50 -7.84 -9.69
C THR A 61 -13.71 -6.36 -10.00
N SER A 62 -14.88 -5.83 -9.70
CA SER A 62 -15.16 -4.40 -9.88
C SER A 62 -14.17 -3.52 -9.10
N VAL A 63 -13.78 -3.94 -7.89
CA VAL A 63 -12.77 -3.24 -7.08
C VAL A 63 -11.41 -3.22 -7.76
N LEU A 64 -10.97 -4.36 -8.33
CA LEU A 64 -9.68 -4.43 -9.04
C LEU A 64 -9.68 -3.58 -10.30
N GLU A 65 -10.76 -3.59 -11.08
CA GLU A 65 -10.89 -2.74 -12.26
C GLU A 65 -10.89 -1.25 -11.90
N GLU A 66 -11.62 -0.88 -10.86
CA GLU A 66 -11.64 0.50 -10.36
C GLU A 66 -10.27 0.93 -9.82
N THR A 67 -9.56 0.04 -9.14
CA THR A 67 -8.19 0.29 -8.66
C THR A 67 -7.26 0.57 -9.83
N LYS A 68 -7.30 -0.25 -10.89
CA LYS A 68 -6.50 -0.04 -12.10
C LYS A 68 -6.80 1.32 -12.74
N ARG A 69 -8.08 1.67 -12.86
CA ARG A 69 -8.50 2.94 -13.42
C ARG A 69 -7.96 4.13 -12.61
N GLN A 70 -8.04 4.06 -11.30
CA GLN A 70 -7.51 5.12 -10.43
C GLN A 70 -5.99 5.19 -10.44
N LEU A 71 -5.29 4.06 -10.55
CA LEU A 71 -3.84 4.04 -10.74
C LEU A 71 -3.44 4.69 -12.06
N ASP A 72 -4.16 4.41 -13.15
CA ASP A 72 -3.92 5.07 -14.44
C ASP A 72 -4.03 6.60 -14.32
N GLU A 73 -5.07 7.08 -13.65
CA GLU A 73 -5.27 8.52 -13.41
C GLU A 73 -4.16 9.10 -12.51
N TYR A 74 -3.72 8.37 -11.49
CA TYR A 74 -2.66 8.79 -10.59
C TYR A 74 -1.32 8.95 -11.35
N PHE A 75 -0.93 7.92 -12.10
CA PHE A 75 0.31 7.97 -12.89
C PHE A 75 0.26 8.99 -14.03
N ALA A 76 -0.92 9.34 -14.51
CA ALA A 76 -1.11 10.44 -15.46
C ALA A 76 -1.10 11.83 -14.80
N GLY A 77 -0.95 11.92 -13.47
CA GLY A 77 -0.97 13.19 -12.74
C GLY A 77 -2.37 13.82 -12.60
N LYS A 78 -3.42 13.04 -12.88
CA LYS A 78 -4.82 13.51 -12.87
C LYS A 78 -5.56 13.23 -11.57
N ARG A 79 -5.02 12.34 -10.72
CA ARG A 79 -5.65 11.92 -9.46
C ARG A 79 -4.71 12.15 -8.29
N LYS A 80 -5.22 12.79 -7.24
CA LYS A 80 -4.46 13.08 -6.01
C LYS A 80 -4.90 12.24 -4.81
N ALA A 81 -6.11 11.69 -4.84
CA ALA A 81 -6.65 10.86 -3.77
C ALA A 81 -7.34 9.64 -4.34
N PHE A 82 -7.23 8.51 -3.64
CA PHE A 82 -7.87 7.26 -4.02
C PHE A 82 -9.20 7.10 -3.29
N ASP A 83 -10.21 6.64 -4.03
CA ASP A 83 -11.55 6.37 -3.53
C ASP A 83 -11.83 4.85 -3.63
N ILE A 84 -11.01 4.08 -2.93
CA ILE A 84 -11.08 2.62 -2.86
C ILE A 84 -11.21 2.21 -1.40
N GLN A 85 -12.18 1.37 -1.10
CA GLN A 85 -12.29 0.80 0.23
C GLN A 85 -11.17 -0.22 0.45
N LEU A 86 -10.45 -0.06 1.56
CA LEU A 86 -9.29 -0.88 1.91
C LEU A 86 -9.65 -1.90 3.00
N ARG A 87 -9.04 -3.07 2.93
CA ARG A 87 -9.01 -4.04 4.00
C ARG A 87 -7.57 -4.26 4.44
N LEU A 88 -7.24 -3.77 5.61
CA LEU A 88 -5.90 -3.86 6.18
C LEU A 88 -5.75 -5.15 6.98
N ALA A 89 -4.71 -5.92 6.68
CA ALA A 89 -4.33 -7.11 7.43
C ALA A 89 -3.01 -6.84 8.16
N GLY A 90 -3.07 -6.73 9.48
CA GLY A 90 -1.89 -6.46 10.29
C GLY A 90 -2.21 -6.39 11.78
N THR A 91 -1.19 -6.10 12.58
CA THR A 91 -1.31 -5.90 14.02
C THR A 91 -1.93 -4.54 14.34
N ASP A 92 -2.38 -4.35 15.57
CA ASP A 92 -2.92 -3.06 16.02
C ASP A 92 -1.91 -1.93 15.85
N PHE A 93 -0.64 -2.18 16.17
CA PHE A 93 0.44 -1.22 15.98
C PHE A 93 0.64 -0.86 14.50
N GLN A 94 0.61 -1.86 13.59
CA GLN A 94 0.69 -1.62 12.15
C GLN A 94 -0.49 -0.77 11.66
N HIS A 95 -1.70 -1.06 12.12
CA HIS A 95 -2.88 -0.26 11.80
C HIS A 95 -2.74 1.20 12.27
N GLU A 96 -2.23 1.44 13.48
CA GLU A 96 -1.94 2.80 13.96
C GLU A 96 -0.99 3.55 13.01
N VAL A 97 0.11 2.90 12.63
CA VAL A 97 1.10 3.48 11.72
C VAL A 97 0.49 3.75 10.34
N TRP A 98 -0.19 2.77 9.77
CA TRP A 98 -0.79 2.93 8.43
C TRP A 98 -1.86 4.00 8.39
N ASN A 99 -2.68 4.14 9.44
CA ASN A 99 -3.65 5.23 9.55
C ASN A 99 -2.95 6.60 9.60
N ALA A 100 -1.83 6.71 10.30
CA ALA A 100 -1.03 7.94 10.31
C ALA A 100 -0.46 8.27 8.93
N LEU A 101 -0.09 7.27 8.13
CA LEU A 101 0.36 7.47 6.75
C LEU A 101 -0.75 8.04 5.86
N LEU A 102 -1.99 7.59 6.05
CA LEU A 102 -3.14 8.07 5.27
C LEU A 102 -3.40 9.58 5.47
N ASP A 103 -2.94 10.13 6.58
CA ASP A 103 -3.08 11.56 6.88
C ASP A 103 -1.98 12.43 6.22
N ILE A 104 -0.98 11.84 5.57
CA ILE A 104 0.04 12.61 4.86
C ILE A 104 -0.55 13.10 3.53
N PRO A 105 -0.66 14.44 3.33
CA PRO A 105 -1.25 14.97 2.11
C PRO A 105 -0.44 14.64 0.85
N TYR A 106 -1.12 14.59 -0.28
CA TYR A 106 -0.49 14.52 -1.60
C TYR A 106 0.52 15.66 -1.76
N GLY A 107 1.72 15.32 -2.22
CA GLY A 107 2.82 16.28 -2.40
C GLY A 107 3.58 16.65 -1.12
N ALA A 108 3.19 16.12 0.03
CA ALA A 108 3.89 16.31 1.29
C ALA A 108 4.71 15.09 1.69
N THR A 109 5.71 15.30 2.53
CA THR A 109 6.53 14.24 3.12
C THR A 109 6.60 14.38 4.63
N LYS A 110 6.83 13.28 5.31
CA LYS A 110 7.09 13.21 6.75
C LYS A 110 8.32 12.33 6.99
N SER A 111 9.00 12.55 8.10
CA SER A 111 10.06 11.63 8.53
C SER A 111 9.48 10.46 9.33
N TYR A 112 10.26 9.38 9.49
CA TYR A 112 9.90 8.27 10.39
C TYR A 112 9.68 8.76 11.83
N LYS A 113 10.47 9.73 12.24
CA LYS A 113 10.35 10.39 13.56
C LYS A 113 9.02 11.13 13.69
N ASP A 114 8.62 11.86 12.65
CA ASP A 114 7.34 12.56 12.64
C ASP A 114 6.16 11.61 12.82
N ILE A 115 6.19 10.45 12.14
CA ILE A 115 5.16 9.43 12.28
C ILE A 115 5.16 8.85 13.71
N ALA A 116 6.31 8.55 14.27
CA ALA A 116 6.42 8.06 15.65
C ALA A 116 5.84 9.07 16.65
N GLN A 117 6.11 10.35 16.48
CA GLN A 117 5.54 11.42 17.29
C GLN A 117 4.03 11.53 17.11
N CYS A 118 3.56 11.43 15.85
CA CYS A 118 2.13 11.52 15.52
C CYS A 118 1.29 10.45 16.22
N ILE A 119 1.80 9.23 16.33
CA ILE A 119 1.11 8.13 17.03
C ILE A 119 1.37 8.11 18.55
N GLY A 120 2.03 9.13 19.10
CA GLY A 120 2.31 9.23 20.53
C GLY A 120 3.40 8.28 21.04
N LYS A 121 4.24 7.74 20.17
CA LYS A 121 5.32 6.79 20.50
C LYS A 121 6.68 7.27 19.97
N PRO A 122 7.18 8.43 20.42
CA PRO A 122 8.38 9.06 19.84
C PRO A 122 9.66 8.23 19.96
N LYS A 123 9.69 7.26 20.86
CA LYS A 123 10.82 6.33 21.03
C LYS A 123 10.74 5.10 20.13
N ALA A 124 9.63 4.90 19.42
CA ALA A 124 9.37 3.69 18.63
C ALA A 124 9.74 3.86 17.14
N VAL A 125 10.71 4.69 16.79
CA VAL A 125 11.05 5.01 15.39
C VAL A 125 11.41 3.77 14.57
N ARG A 126 12.17 2.82 15.13
CA ARG A 126 12.53 1.56 14.45
C ARG A 126 11.30 0.68 14.22
N ALA A 127 10.44 0.54 15.23
CA ALA A 127 9.21 -0.22 15.11
C ALA A 127 8.25 0.41 14.08
N VAL A 128 8.18 1.73 14.05
CA VAL A 128 7.43 2.50 13.05
C VAL A 128 7.97 2.22 11.64
N ALA A 129 9.29 2.27 11.45
CA ALA A 129 9.92 1.95 10.16
C ALA A 129 9.60 0.52 9.73
N GLY A 130 9.63 -0.44 10.64
CA GLY A 130 9.23 -1.83 10.38
C GLY A 130 7.77 -1.97 9.96
N ALA A 131 6.86 -1.26 10.62
CA ALA A 131 5.44 -1.24 10.27
C ALA A 131 5.18 -0.59 8.89
N ILE A 132 5.91 0.48 8.57
CA ILE A 132 5.86 1.14 7.25
C ILE A 132 6.33 0.16 6.17
N GLY A 133 7.43 -0.55 6.40
CA GLY A 133 7.94 -1.57 5.48
C GLY A 133 7.02 -2.79 5.32
N ALA A 134 6.13 -3.03 6.26
CA ALA A 134 5.15 -4.11 6.22
C ALA A 134 3.84 -3.72 5.48
N ASN A 135 3.73 -2.48 5.01
CA ASN A 135 2.56 -2.02 4.25
C ASN A 135 2.41 -2.83 2.95
N GLY A 136 1.31 -3.57 2.83
CA GLY A 136 0.97 -4.36 1.63
C GLY A 136 0.04 -3.62 0.66
N ILE A 137 -0.30 -2.35 0.92
CA ILE A 137 -1.16 -1.55 0.03
C ILE A 137 -0.39 -0.26 -0.33
N SER A 138 0.64 -0.42 -1.15
CA SER A 138 1.48 0.68 -1.61
C SER A 138 0.67 1.71 -2.41
N ILE A 139 1.12 2.93 -2.42
CA ILE A 139 0.53 4.08 -3.13
C ILE A 139 -0.73 4.61 -2.43
N MET A 140 -1.76 3.79 -2.24
CA MET A 140 -2.99 4.20 -1.54
C MET A 140 -2.71 4.48 -0.06
N ILE A 141 -1.94 3.61 0.61
CA ILE A 141 -1.34 3.94 1.91
C ILE A 141 0.05 4.48 1.60
N PRO A 142 0.27 5.80 1.69
CA PRO A 142 1.39 6.46 1.02
C PRO A 142 2.71 6.34 1.77
N CYS A 143 3.21 5.12 1.94
CA CYS A 143 4.50 4.89 2.59
C CYS A 143 5.69 5.50 1.81
N HIS A 144 5.52 5.80 0.51
CA HIS A 144 6.50 6.53 -0.29
C HIS A 144 6.70 7.99 0.19
N ARG A 145 5.74 8.56 0.93
CA ARG A 145 5.83 9.92 1.49
C ARG A 145 6.62 9.99 2.80
N VAL A 146 7.14 8.86 3.28
CA VAL A 146 8.01 8.84 4.47
C VAL A 146 9.46 8.78 4.03
N ILE A 147 10.25 9.75 4.50
CA ILE A 147 11.65 9.92 4.14
C ILE A 147 12.53 10.05 5.40
N GLY A 148 13.85 10.00 5.24
CA GLY A 148 14.77 10.25 6.34
C GLY A 148 14.64 11.66 6.91
N SER A 149 15.02 11.86 8.17
CA SER A 149 15.02 13.19 8.81
C SER A 149 15.99 14.17 8.14
N ASP A 150 16.99 13.67 7.43
CA ASP A 150 17.92 14.45 6.61
C ASP A 150 17.42 14.64 5.17
N HIS A 151 16.14 14.34 4.90
CA HIS A 151 15.50 14.37 3.60
C HIS A 151 16.01 13.33 2.59
N SER A 152 16.83 12.36 3.02
CA SER A 152 17.26 11.27 2.16
C SER A 152 16.12 10.28 1.88
N LEU A 153 16.14 9.70 0.65
CA LEU A 153 15.25 8.60 0.33
C LEU A 153 15.83 7.30 0.89
N THR A 154 15.11 6.70 1.82
CA THR A 154 15.51 5.46 2.48
C THR A 154 14.38 4.44 2.38
N GLY A 155 14.73 3.19 2.15
CA GLY A 155 13.86 2.04 2.20
C GLY A 155 12.49 2.18 1.50
N TYR A 156 12.25 1.37 0.49
CA TYR A 156 10.92 1.30 -0.13
C TYR A 156 10.74 -0.09 -0.76
N ALA A 157 9.56 -0.68 -0.60
CA ALA A 157 9.25 -2.02 -1.10
C ALA A 157 9.40 -2.14 -2.62
N GLY A 158 9.09 -1.09 -3.35
CA GLY A 158 9.23 -1.02 -4.81
C GLY A 158 10.62 -0.55 -5.28
N GLY A 159 11.57 -0.32 -4.36
CA GLY A 159 12.89 0.24 -4.65
C GLY A 159 12.91 1.76 -4.65
N LEU A 160 14.09 2.33 -4.48
CA LEU A 160 14.26 3.79 -4.35
C LEU A 160 13.91 4.55 -5.64
N GLU A 161 14.10 3.93 -6.80
CA GLU A 161 13.71 4.56 -8.06
C GLU A 161 12.20 4.72 -8.17
N ALA A 162 11.43 3.68 -7.81
CA ALA A 162 9.98 3.77 -7.75
C ALA A 162 9.52 4.86 -6.78
N LYS A 163 10.13 4.93 -5.60
CA LYS A 163 9.86 5.98 -4.60
C LYS A 163 10.11 7.38 -5.17
N ARG A 164 11.23 7.57 -5.87
CA ARG A 164 11.57 8.84 -6.51
C ARG A 164 10.54 9.23 -7.58
N VAL A 165 10.12 8.27 -8.41
CA VAL A 165 9.10 8.50 -9.44
C VAL A 165 7.76 8.92 -8.80
N LEU A 166 7.31 8.23 -7.76
CA LEU A 166 6.05 8.56 -7.09
C LEU A 166 6.09 9.97 -6.47
N LEU A 167 7.16 10.30 -5.76
CA LEU A 167 7.34 11.64 -5.18
C LEU A 167 7.43 12.71 -6.28
N GLY A 168 8.08 12.41 -7.41
CA GLY A 168 8.16 13.30 -8.56
C GLY A 168 6.79 13.59 -9.18
N ILE A 169 5.94 12.59 -9.30
CA ILE A 169 4.55 12.77 -9.78
C ILE A 169 3.78 13.72 -8.85
N GLU A 170 3.93 13.54 -7.54
CA GLU A 170 3.18 14.30 -6.55
C GLU A 170 3.68 15.73 -6.35
N THR A 171 4.91 16.05 -6.74
CA THR A 171 5.52 17.37 -6.59
C THR A 171 5.58 18.17 -7.89
N GLN A 172 5.13 17.63 -9.00
CA GLN A 172 5.02 18.36 -10.25
C GLN A 172 3.90 19.42 -10.14
N ILE A 173 4.33 20.66 -10.23
CA ILE A 173 3.43 21.82 -10.29
C ILE A 173 3.05 22.06 -11.76
#